data_a7611f4ac86575456c402de974882e60
#
_entry.id   a7611f4ac86575456c402de974882e60
#
_cell.length_a   1.000
_cell.length_b   1.000
_cell.length_c   1.000
_cell.angle_alpha   90.00
_cell.angle_beta   90.00
_cell.angle_gamma   90.00
#
_symmetry.space_group_name_H-M   'P 1'
#
loop_
_entity.id
_entity.type
_entity.pdbx_description
1 polymer ?
#
loop_
_entity_poly.entity_id
_entity_poly.type
_entity_poly.pdbx_seq_one_letter_code
_entity_poly.pdbx_strand_id
1 'polypeptide(L)'
;KTVKFKKLGLIIIDEQHKFGVNQRKRLSDKGGNDCDVLLMTATPIPRTLTMTIYGDMDLSIIREKPKNRKIIKTYSKLESKIDDVIKFIKKEINSGNQIFWVCPLIEESKKLDHTSAIQKFEYLKKLFPKQVSILHGKTDINEKDEILKRFLNKEFKILVSTTIIEVGIDFPNANVIVIENANKFGLSQLHQLRGRVGRGEKEATCILMFKSNLSENAKKRINILKETNDGFVISEEDMKIRGFGDILGFKQSGVKNFKLADPIQNSDLFELAEKEIKRIELENENLSKFKPLIKLYDRADIINDIA
;
A
#
# COMPACT_ATOMS: atom_id res chain seq x y z
N LYS A 1 -11.19 -6.07 -22.30
CA LYS A 1 -12.52 -6.70 -22.53
C LYS A 1 -12.52 -7.68 -23.71
N THR A 2 -11.56 -7.60 -24.62
CA THR A 2 -11.56 -8.33 -25.91
C THR A 2 -10.73 -9.63 -25.91
N VAL A 3 -9.83 -9.83 -24.94
CA VAL A 3 -8.99 -11.03 -24.89
C VAL A 3 -9.81 -12.23 -24.43
N LYS A 4 -9.85 -13.29 -25.26
CA LYS A 4 -10.45 -14.58 -24.95
C LYS A 4 -9.34 -15.63 -24.84
N PHE A 5 -9.43 -16.50 -23.85
CA PHE A 5 -8.50 -17.61 -23.67
C PHE A 5 -9.19 -18.92 -24.12
N LYS A 6 -8.42 -19.81 -24.72
CA LYS A 6 -8.95 -21.11 -25.17
C LYS A 6 -9.20 -22.04 -23.98
N LYS A 7 -8.28 -22.05 -23.00
CA LYS A 7 -8.37 -22.80 -21.73
C LYS A 7 -7.53 -22.05 -20.71
N LEU A 8 -8.18 -21.31 -19.83
CA LEU A 8 -7.53 -20.53 -18.75
C LEU A 8 -7.49 -21.38 -17.49
N GLY A 9 -6.28 -21.77 -17.03
CA GLY A 9 -6.11 -22.61 -15.86
C GLY A 9 -5.59 -21.88 -14.62
N LEU A 10 -4.97 -20.68 -14.80
CA LEU A 10 -4.44 -19.88 -13.70
C LEU A 10 -4.59 -18.40 -14.00
N ILE A 11 -5.04 -17.64 -12.99
CA ILE A 11 -5.11 -16.19 -12.98
C ILE A 11 -4.19 -15.67 -11.88
N ILE A 12 -3.27 -14.78 -12.21
CA ILE A 12 -2.40 -14.13 -11.21
C ILE A 12 -2.75 -12.64 -11.19
N ILE A 13 -3.13 -12.14 -10.02
CA ILE A 13 -3.45 -10.73 -9.79
C ILE A 13 -2.43 -10.18 -8.79
N ASP A 14 -1.51 -9.35 -9.30
CA ASP A 14 -0.56 -8.65 -8.45
C ASP A 14 -1.15 -7.30 -8.01
N GLU A 15 -0.79 -6.88 -6.79
CA GLU A 15 -1.29 -5.64 -6.17
C GLU A 15 -2.83 -5.56 -6.22
N GLN A 16 -3.48 -6.57 -5.68
CA GLN A 16 -4.95 -6.74 -5.75
C GLN A 16 -5.75 -5.49 -5.38
N HIS A 17 -5.22 -4.63 -4.49
CA HIS A 17 -5.88 -3.38 -4.07
C HIS A 17 -6.07 -2.36 -5.22
N LYS A 18 -5.36 -2.52 -6.34
CA LYS A 18 -5.52 -1.71 -7.56
C LYS A 18 -6.72 -2.14 -8.39
N PHE A 19 -7.27 -3.32 -8.13
CA PHE A 19 -8.41 -3.87 -8.85
C PHE A 19 -9.68 -3.77 -8.01
N GLY A 20 -10.71 -3.14 -8.56
CA GLY A 20 -12.04 -3.15 -7.94
C GLY A 20 -12.65 -4.57 -7.92
N VAL A 21 -13.57 -4.83 -7.00
CA VAL A 21 -14.26 -6.12 -6.84
C VAL A 21 -14.82 -6.62 -8.17
N ASN A 22 -15.52 -5.76 -8.92
CA ASN A 22 -16.09 -6.10 -10.23
C ASN A 22 -15.04 -6.44 -11.30
N GLN A 23 -13.82 -5.92 -11.18
CA GLN A 23 -12.74 -6.24 -12.13
C GLN A 23 -12.18 -7.63 -11.83
N ARG A 24 -12.01 -7.97 -10.55
CA ARG A 24 -11.55 -9.29 -10.10
C ARG A 24 -12.58 -10.37 -10.48
N LYS A 25 -13.86 -10.17 -10.18
CA LYS A 25 -14.95 -11.06 -10.57
C LYS A 25 -14.96 -11.34 -12.07
N ARG A 26 -14.84 -10.30 -12.90
CA ARG A 26 -14.76 -10.46 -14.37
C ARG A 26 -13.52 -11.24 -14.85
N LEU A 27 -12.44 -11.24 -14.10
CA LEU A 27 -11.26 -12.06 -14.42
C LEU A 27 -11.52 -13.52 -14.05
N SER A 28 -12.06 -13.79 -12.85
CA SER A 28 -12.46 -15.14 -12.43
C SER A 28 -13.49 -15.74 -13.39
N ASP A 29 -14.51 -15.00 -13.79
CA ASP A 29 -15.53 -15.45 -14.74
C ASP A 29 -14.96 -15.89 -16.10
N LYS A 30 -13.77 -15.40 -16.47
CA LYS A 30 -13.09 -15.84 -17.71
C LYS A 30 -12.46 -17.22 -17.61
N GLY A 31 -12.09 -17.64 -16.41
CA GLY A 31 -11.45 -18.93 -16.14
C GLY A 31 -12.46 -20.06 -15.97
N GLY A 32 -13.68 -19.75 -15.55
CA GLY A 32 -14.66 -20.77 -15.14
C GLY A 32 -14.30 -21.42 -13.80
N ASN A 33 -15.00 -22.50 -13.45
CA ASN A 33 -14.86 -23.16 -12.15
C ASN A 33 -13.54 -23.92 -11.95
N ASP A 34 -12.84 -24.25 -13.02
CA ASP A 34 -11.59 -25.03 -12.98
C ASP A 34 -10.33 -24.15 -13.06
N CYS A 35 -10.44 -22.86 -12.78
CA CYS A 35 -9.36 -21.92 -12.88
C CYS A 35 -8.87 -21.47 -11.49
N ASP A 36 -7.61 -21.75 -11.20
CA ASP A 36 -6.96 -21.28 -9.98
C ASP A 36 -6.74 -19.77 -10.01
N VAL A 37 -6.87 -19.13 -8.85
CA VAL A 37 -6.65 -17.68 -8.71
C VAL A 37 -5.61 -17.40 -7.63
N LEU A 38 -4.49 -16.80 -8.02
CA LEU A 38 -3.45 -16.34 -7.12
C LEU A 38 -3.54 -14.82 -6.95
N LEU A 39 -3.87 -14.38 -5.75
CA LEU A 39 -3.84 -12.97 -5.37
C LEU A 39 -2.53 -12.64 -4.67
N MET A 40 -1.84 -11.61 -5.15
CA MET A 40 -0.60 -11.15 -4.53
C MET A 40 -0.72 -9.70 -4.08
N THR A 41 -0.07 -9.38 -2.97
CA THR A 41 0.03 -8.01 -2.49
C THR A 41 1.34 -7.76 -1.75
N ALA A 42 1.93 -6.60 -1.97
CA ALA A 42 3.09 -6.14 -1.21
C ALA A 42 2.71 -5.50 0.13
N THR A 43 1.45 -5.13 0.31
CA THR A 43 0.92 -4.68 1.61
C THR A 43 0.40 -5.89 2.36
N PRO A 44 1.01 -6.29 3.48
CA PRO A 44 0.48 -7.38 4.28
C PRO A 44 -0.98 -7.10 4.66
N ILE A 45 -1.81 -8.11 4.51
CA ILE A 45 -3.18 -8.09 5.02
C ILE A 45 -3.12 -8.75 6.40
N PRO A 46 -3.63 -8.11 7.46
CA PRO A 46 -3.71 -8.75 8.76
C PRO A 46 -4.41 -10.10 8.67
N ARG A 47 -3.87 -11.10 9.38
CA ARG A 47 -4.38 -12.49 9.30
C ARG A 47 -5.87 -12.58 9.60
N THR A 48 -6.33 -11.87 10.63
CA THR A 48 -7.76 -11.80 10.99
C THR A 48 -8.63 -11.26 9.86
N LEU A 49 -8.12 -10.27 9.12
CA LEU A 49 -8.82 -9.72 7.97
C LEU A 49 -8.87 -10.71 6.81
N THR A 50 -7.78 -11.47 6.58
CA THR A 50 -7.72 -12.50 5.56
C THR A 50 -8.73 -13.62 5.84
N MET A 51 -8.78 -14.10 7.07
CA MET A 51 -9.74 -15.11 7.51
C MET A 51 -11.20 -14.68 7.36
N THR A 52 -11.45 -13.39 7.54
CA THR A 52 -12.81 -12.85 7.53
C THR A 52 -13.34 -12.61 6.13
N ILE A 53 -12.44 -12.18 5.21
CA ILE A 53 -12.84 -11.81 3.83
C ILE A 53 -12.60 -12.96 2.86
N TYR A 54 -11.56 -13.75 3.09
CA TYR A 54 -11.06 -14.76 2.17
C TYR A 54 -10.98 -16.11 2.88
N GLY A 55 -11.99 -16.44 3.70
CA GLY A 55 -12.00 -17.67 4.49
C GLY A 55 -11.92 -18.97 3.67
N ASP A 56 -12.21 -18.86 2.38
CA ASP A 56 -12.11 -19.92 1.37
C ASP A 56 -10.76 -19.97 0.64
N MET A 57 -9.82 -19.06 0.98
CA MET A 57 -8.52 -18.98 0.33
C MET A 57 -7.39 -19.49 1.23
N ASP A 58 -6.46 -20.22 0.65
CA ASP A 58 -5.19 -20.55 1.29
C ASP A 58 -4.26 -19.36 1.34
N LEU A 59 -3.64 -19.12 2.50
CA LEU A 59 -2.73 -18.01 2.73
C LEU A 59 -1.28 -18.46 2.78
N SER A 60 -0.45 -17.91 1.90
CA SER A 60 1.00 -18.06 1.94
C SER A 60 1.68 -16.74 2.25
N ILE A 61 2.60 -16.73 3.22
CA ILE A 61 3.28 -15.52 3.69
C ILE A 61 4.79 -15.66 3.46
N ILE A 62 5.35 -14.72 2.70
CA ILE A 62 6.79 -14.59 2.51
C ILE A 62 7.30 -13.53 3.50
N ARG A 63 7.99 -13.95 4.55
CA ARG A 63 8.54 -13.05 5.60
C ARG A 63 9.97 -12.60 5.31
N GLU A 64 10.69 -13.36 4.51
CA GLU A 64 12.08 -13.10 4.21
C GLU A 64 12.23 -11.87 3.29
N LYS A 65 13.22 -11.06 3.60
CA LYS A 65 13.62 -9.94 2.74
C LYS A 65 14.82 -10.34 1.91
N PRO A 66 15.00 -9.78 0.70
CA PRO A 66 16.21 -10.00 -0.08
C PRO A 66 17.47 -9.70 0.75
N LYS A 67 18.48 -10.58 0.69
CA LYS A 67 19.67 -10.54 1.55
C LYS A 67 20.42 -9.19 1.53
N ASN A 68 20.37 -8.48 0.41
CA ASN A 68 21.10 -7.20 0.24
C ASN A 68 20.26 -5.97 0.59
N ARG A 69 19.01 -6.12 1.01
CA ARG A 69 18.14 -4.99 1.31
C ARG A 69 18.40 -4.45 2.70
N LYS A 70 18.96 -3.24 2.77
CA LYS A 70 19.24 -2.55 4.03
C LYS A 70 17.98 -1.94 4.64
N ILE A 71 18.02 -1.73 5.95
CA ILE A 71 16.94 -1.07 6.70
C ILE A 71 16.89 0.41 6.26
N ILE A 72 15.68 0.90 5.99
CA ILE A 72 15.44 2.29 5.63
C ILE A 72 15.31 3.10 6.92
N LYS A 73 16.22 4.07 7.13
CA LYS A 73 16.16 4.98 8.26
C LYS A 73 15.06 6.01 8.03
N THR A 74 14.09 6.08 8.93
CA THR A 74 12.95 6.99 8.81
C THR A 74 13.05 8.13 9.81
N TYR A 75 13.01 9.36 9.32
CA TYR A 75 13.05 10.58 10.12
C TYR A 75 11.78 11.40 9.90
N SER A 76 11.36 12.11 10.94
CA SER A 76 10.27 13.07 10.85
C SER A 76 10.81 14.50 11.07
N LYS A 77 10.36 15.45 10.25
CA LYS A 77 10.80 16.84 10.28
C LYS A 77 9.62 17.80 10.12
N LEU A 78 9.61 18.87 10.89
CA LEU A 78 8.68 19.96 10.66
C LEU A 78 8.97 20.64 9.32
N GLU A 79 7.93 21.09 8.64
CA GLU A 79 8.06 21.82 7.37
C GLU A 79 8.93 23.08 7.49
N SER A 80 8.89 23.75 8.67
CA SER A 80 9.76 24.90 8.99
C SER A 80 11.26 24.56 9.00
N LYS A 81 11.63 23.28 9.04
CA LYS A 81 13.02 22.78 8.98
C LYS A 81 13.44 22.33 7.58
N ILE A 82 12.79 22.86 6.55
CA ILE A 82 13.08 22.51 5.15
C ILE A 82 14.54 22.78 4.77
N ASP A 83 15.17 23.81 5.31
CA ASP A 83 16.57 24.12 5.03
C ASP A 83 17.52 23.02 5.47
N ASP A 84 17.23 22.35 6.60
CA ASP A 84 18.02 21.19 7.06
C ASP A 84 17.87 20.03 6.08
N VAL A 85 16.66 19.81 5.56
CA VAL A 85 16.38 18.78 4.56
C VAL A 85 17.11 19.09 3.25
N ILE A 86 17.12 20.34 2.81
CA ILE A 86 17.84 20.77 1.61
C ILE A 86 19.35 20.58 1.75
N LYS A 87 19.93 20.93 2.92
CA LYS A 87 21.36 20.68 3.20
C LYS A 87 21.69 19.19 3.13
N PHE A 88 20.83 18.35 3.73
CA PHE A 88 20.99 16.89 3.68
C PHE A 88 20.93 16.37 2.24
N ILE A 89 19.90 16.78 1.46
CA ILE A 89 19.75 16.38 0.05
C ILE A 89 20.96 16.78 -0.78
N LYS A 90 21.50 17.99 -0.58
CA LYS A 90 22.71 18.45 -1.28
C LYS A 90 23.90 17.52 -1.02
N LYS A 91 24.07 17.06 0.22
CA LYS A 91 25.11 16.08 0.58
C LYS A 91 24.86 14.74 -0.12
N GLU A 92 23.61 14.24 -0.13
CA GLU A 92 23.27 12.98 -0.75
C GLU A 92 23.45 12.99 -2.28
N ILE A 93 23.10 14.09 -2.94
CA ILE A 93 23.35 14.27 -4.38
C ILE A 93 24.83 14.24 -4.70
N ASN A 94 25.66 14.92 -3.89
CA ASN A 94 27.12 14.92 -4.06
C ASN A 94 27.71 13.52 -3.85
N SER A 95 27.08 12.67 -3.05
CA SER A 95 27.43 11.25 -2.86
C SER A 95 26.90 10.34 -3.99
N GLY A 96 26.28 10.91 -5.03
CA GLY A 96 25.77 10.20 -6.20
C GLY A 96 24.39 9.56 -6.01
N ASN A 97 23.69 9.86 -4.92
CA ASN A 97 22.35 9.36 -4.65
C ASN A 97 21.29 10.14 -5.42
N GLN A 98 20.17 9.49 -5.71
CA GLN A 98 18.98 10.10 -6.29
C GLN A 98 17.86 10.20 -5.26
N ILE A 99 17.00 11.18 -5.44
CA ILE A 99 16.00 11.60 -4.46
C ILE A 99 14.60 11.55 -5.10
N PHE A 100 13.66 10.91 -4.44
CA PHE A 100 12.24 11.10 -4.68
C PHE A 100 11.71 12.20 -3.76
N TRP A 101 11.01 13.15 -4.33
CA TRP A 101 10.29 14.18 -3.58
C TRP A 101 8.80 14.05 -3.85
N VAL A 102 8.05 13.56 -2.87
CA VAL A 102 6.64 13.23 -3.00
C VAL A 102 5.79 14.33 -2.37
N CYS A 103 4.90 14.92 -3.18
CA CYS A 103 3.89 15.85 -2.73
C CYS A 103 2.53 15.13 -2.63
N PRO A 104 1.69 15.42 -1.63
CA PRO A 104 0.39 14.78 -1.51
C PRO A 104 -0.56 15.22 -2.63
N LEU A 105 -1.46 14.31 -3.02
CA LEU A 105 -2.68 14.67 -3.73
C LEU A 105 -3.70 15.19 -2.71
N ILE A 106 -4.26 16.37 -2.94
CA ILE A 106 -5.32 16.94 -2.10
C ILE A 106 -6.64 16.68 -2.83
N GLU A 107 -7.49 15.81 -2.31
CA GLU A 107 -8.71 15.34 -2.99
C GLU A 107 -9.72 16.45 -3.36
N GLU A 108 -9.67 17.59 -2.66
CA GLU A 108 -10.66 18.66 -2.83
C GLU A 108 -10.47 19.54 -4.07
N SER A 109 -9.31 19.52 -4.72
CA SER A 109 -9.17 20.14 -6.04
C SER A 109 -7.95 19.66 -6.83
N LYS A 110 -8.18 18.90 -7.89
CA LYS A 110 -7.15 18.50 -8.87
C LYS A 110 -6.33 19.69 -9.44
N LYS A 111 -6.80 20.92 -9.28
CA LYS A 111 -6.07 22.13 -9.67
C LYS A 111 -5.04 22.56 -8.62
N LEU A 112 -5.36 22.45 -7.31
CA LEU A 112 -4.44 22.85 -6.23
C LEU A 112 -3.25 21.89 -6.08
N ASP A 113 -3.46 20.59 -6.31
CA ASP A 113 -2.41 19.56 -6.24
C ASP A 113 -1.32 19.75 -7.27
N HIS A 114 -1.75 20.01 -8.49
CA HIS A 114 -0.87 20.32 -9.59
C HIS A 114 -0.04 21.56 -9.27
N THR A 115 -0.67 22.57 -8.66
CA THR A 115 -0.02 23.83 -8.28
C THR A 115 1.05 23.60 -7.19
N SER A 116 0.78 22.77 -6.17
CA SER A 116 1.73 22.52 -5.08
C SER A 116 2.98 21.78 -5.54
N ALA A 117 2.84 20.76 -6.39
CA ALA A 117 3.99 20.03 -6.94
C ALA A 117 4.80 20.88 -7.91
N ILE A 118 4.14 21.71 -8.74
CA ILE A 118 4.84 22.64 -9.64
C ILE A 118 5.59 23.69 -8.82
N GLN A 119 4.98 24.28 -7.81
CA GLN A 119 5.66 25.23 -6.94
C GLN A 119 6.89 24.60 -6.28
N LYS A 120 6.79 23.37 -5.81
CA LYS A 120 7.92 22.64 -5.24
C LYS A 120 9.00 22.33 -6.28
N PHE A 121 8.58 21.91 -7.47
CA PHE A 121 9.50 21.72 -8.59
C PHE A 121 10.27 23.00 -8.92
N GLU A 122 9.58 24.13 -9.08
CA GLU A 122 10.23 25.41 -9.37
C GLU A 122 11.16 25.87 -8.23
N TYR A 123 10.76 25.65 -6.97
CA TYR A 123 11.61 25.92 -5.81
C TYR A 123 12.89 25.09 -5.85
N LEU A 124 12.77 23.76 -6.04
CA LEU A 124 13.91 22.87 -6.09
C LEU A 124 14.77 23.11 -7.32
N LYS A 125 14.20 23.44 -8.48
CA LYS A 125 14.90 23.76 -9.71
C LYS A 125 15.82 24.99 -9.56
N LYS A 126 15.40 25.99 -8.78
CA LYS A 126 16.24 27.15 -8.43
C LYS A 126 17.45 26.75 -7.58
N LEU A 127 17.26 25.79 -6.64
CA LEU A 127 18.33 25.34 -5.73
C LEU A 127 19.26 24.30 -6.38
N PHE A 128 18.75 23.51 -7.33
CA PHE A 128 19.46 22.42 -8.01
C PHE A 128 19.27 22.53 -9.54
N PRO A 129 19.88 23.52 -10.19
CA PRO A 129 19.72 23.71 -11.63
C PRO A 129 20.07 22.46 -12.44
N LYS A 130 19.23 22.15 -13.43
CA LYS A 130 19.37 20.97 -14.33
C LYS A 130 19.35 19.60 -13.64
N GLN A 131 19.06 19.53 -12.33
CA GLN A 131 19.07 18.29 -11.57
C GLN A 131 17.67 17.84 -11.11
N VAL A 132 16.61 18.56 -11.49
CA VAL A 132 15.24 18.29 -11.03
C VAL A 132 14.33 18.06 -12.23
N SER A 133 13.48 17.05 -12.12
CA SER A 133 12.35 16.82 -13.02
C SER A 133 11.07 16.59 -12.23
N ILE A 134 9.92 16.69 -12.91
CA ILE A 134 8.60 16.52 -12.30
C ILE A 134 7.81 15.45 -13.04
N LEU A 135 7.06 14.66 -12.27
CA LEU A 135 6.11 13.68 -12.75
C LEU A 135 4.77 13.86 -12.03
N HIS A 136 3.69 14.04 -12.76
CA HIS A 136 2.36 14.24 -12.18
C HIS A 136 1.28 13.45 -12.93
N GLY A 137 0.08 13.36 -12.34
CA GLY A 137 -0.99 12.53 -12.87
C GLY A 137 -1.53 12.94 -14.26
N LYS A 138 -1.17 14.13 -14.75
CA LYS A 138 -1.52 14.60 -16.11
C LYS A 138 -0.41 14.40 -17.14
N THR A 139 0.76 13.92 -16.72
CA THR A 139 1.87 13.59 -17.63
C THR A 139 1.43 12.46 -18.55
N ASP A 140 1.65 12.62 -19.84
CA ASP A 140 1.36 11.57 -20.84
C ASP A 140 2.17 10.30 -20.56
N ILE A 141 1.65 9.15 -20.98
CA ILE A 141 2.27 7.85 -20.71
C ILE A 141 3.67 7.76 -21.33
N ASN A 142 3.84 8.26 -22.55
CA ASN A 142 5.13 8.21 -23.24
C ASN A 142 6.16 9.15 -22.58
N GLU A 143 5.71 10.36 -22.21
CA GLU A 143 6.52 11.33 -21.47
C GLU A 143 6.91 10.80 -20.08
N LYS A 144 5.99 10.12 -19.39
CA LYS A 144 6.25 9.46 -18.12
C LYS A 144 7.37 8.44 -18.24
N ASP A 145 7.29 7.56 -19.24
CA ASP A 145 8.29 6.52 -19.47
C ASP A 145 9.66 7.12 -19.82
N GLU A 146 9.68 8.20 -20.59
CA GLU A 146 10.91 8.93 -20.91
C GLU A 146 11.55 9.56 -19.66
N ILE A 147 10.76 10.26 -18.83
CA ILE A 147 11.26 10.86 -17.58
C ILE A 147 11.84 9.79 -16.67
N LEU A 148 11.16 8.65 -16.52
CA LEU A 148 11.63 7.55 -15.67
C LEU A 148 12.92 6.92 -16.20
N LYS A 149 13.05 6.73 -17.53
CA LYS A 149 14.30 6.25 -18.17
C LYS A 149 15.45 7.24 -17.93
N ARG A 150 15.22 8.53 -18.11
CA ARG A 150 16.23 9.57 -17.87
C ARG A 150 16.65 9.62 -16.39
N PHE A 151 15.70 9.42 -15.45
CA PHE A 151 16.01 9.30 -14.04
C PHE A 151 16.87 8.06 -13.76
N LEU A 152 16.51 6.91 -14.32
CA LEU A 152 17.30 5.68 -14.21
C LEU A 152 18.75 5.86 -14.72
N ASN A 153 18.89 6.57 -15.84
CA ASN A 153 20.18 6.93 -16.44
C ASN A 153 20.95 8.03 -15.67
N LYS A 154 20.41 8.52 -14.54
CA LYS A 154 21.04 9.56 -13.68
C LYS A 154 21.20 10.92 -14.35
N GLU A 155 20.45 11.22 -15.40
CA GLU A 155 20.51 12.52 -16.08
C GLU A 155 20.12 13.67 -15.16
N PHE A 156 19.27 13.38 -14.18
CA PHE A 156 18.93 14.30 -13.10
C PHE A 156 18.86 13.55 -11.76
N LYS A 157 18.86 14.29 -10.64
CA LYS A 157 19.03 13.74 -9.29
C LYS A 157 17.77 13.76 -8.44
N ILE A 158 16.84 14.64 -8.72
CA ILE A 158 15.60 14.80 -7.93
C ILE A 158 14.40 14.61 -8.85
N LEU A 159 13.54 13.68 -8.49
CA LEU A 159 12.24 13.50 -9.14
C LEU A 159 11.12 13.94 -8.19
N VAL A 160 10.47 15.06 -8.53
CA VAL A 160 9.27 15.53 -7.85
C VAL A 160 8.05 14.79 -8.39
N SER A 161 7.21 14.25 -7.52
CA SER A 161 6.02 13.51 -7.95
C SER A 161 4.83 13.80 -7.05
N THR A 162 3.62 13.87 -7.64
CA THR A 162 2.34 13.94 -6.91
C THR A 162 1.71 12.59 -6.69
N THR A 163 2.02 11.61 -7.53
CA THR A 163 1.47 10.27 -7.44
C THR A 163 2.50 9.34 -6.86
N ILE A 164 2.02 8.27 -6.24
CA ILE A 164 2.85 7.12 -5.96
C ILE A 164 3.52 6.74 -7.27
N ILE A 165 4.84 6.67 -7.28
CA ILE A 165 5.60 6.16 -8.41
C ILE A 165 5.31 4.66 -8.46
N GLU A 166 4.18 4.33 -9.08
CA GLU A 166 3.57 3.00 -9.06
C GLU A 166 4.21 2.02 -10.02
N VAL A 167 5.22 2.44 -10.74
CA VAL A 167 5.76 1.66 -11.83
C VAL A 167 6.67 0.57 -11.29
N GLY A 168 6.53 -0.64 -11.77
CA GLY A 168 7.40 -1.79 -11.49
C GLY A 168 8.85 -1.61 -11.92
N ILE A 169 9.34 -0.36 -11.98
CA ILE A 169 10.72 -0.02 -12.28
C ILE A 169 11.49 0.10 -10.97
N ASP A 170 12.63 -0.53 -10.94
CA ASP A 170 13.57 -0.46 -9.83
C ASP A 170 14.59 0.66 -10.04
N PHE A 171 14.80 1.49 -9.00
CA PHE A 171 15.74 2.61 -9.02
C PHE A 171 16.82 2.39 -7.96
N PRO A 172 17.87 1.62 -8.28
CA PRO A 172 18.88 1.22 -7.29
C PRO A 172 19.67 2.39 -6.69
N ASN A 173 19.69 3.54 -7.37
CA ASN A 173 20.35 4.74 -6.90
C ASN A 173 19.42 5.72 -6.16
N ALA A 174 18.14 5.45 -6.11
CA ALA A 174 17.17 6.23 -5.33
C ALA A 174 17.24 5.80 -3.86
N ASN A 175 18.06 6.50 -3.09
CA ASN A 175 18.32 6.17 -1.69
C ASN A 175 17.69 7.15 -0.71
N VAL A 176 17.07 8.22 -1.20
CA VAL A 176 16.37 9.19 -0.36
C VAL A 176 14.96 9.41 -0.88
N ILE A 177 13.99 9.37 0.02
CA ILE A 177 12.62 9.80 -0.25
C ILE A 177 12.21 10.87 0.76
N VAL A 178 11.72 11.99 0.26
CA VAL A 178 11.10 13.06 1.05
C VAL A 178 9.61 13.05 0.78
N ILE A 179 8.79 12.94 1.80
CA ILE A 179 7.34 12.92 1.70
C ILE A 179 6.80 14.17 2.39
N GLU A 180 6.29 15.11 1.62
CA GLU A 180 5.67 16.33 2.14
C GLU A 180 4.27 16.06 2.69
N ASN A 181 3.89 16.82 3.72
CA ASN A 181 2.60 16.66 4.38
C ASN A 181 2.27 15.18 4.66
N ALA A 182 3.22 14.46 5.23
CA ALA A 182 3.11 13.02 5.49
C ALA A 182 1.83 12.65 6.28
N ASN A 183 1.29 13.59 7.06
CA ASN A 183 0.03 13.45 7.78
C ASN A 183 -1.21 13.29 6.87
N LYS A 184 -1.12 13.65 5.59
CA LYS A 184 -2.19 13.48 4.59
C LYS A 184 -2.25 12.07 4.01
N PHE A 185 -1.23 11.27 4.20
CA PHE A 185 -1.16 9.89 3.70
C PHE A 185 -1.65 8.89 4.73
N GLY A 186 -2.25 7.80 4.27
CA GLY A 186 -2.49 6.62 5.09
C GLY A 186 -1.18 5.91 5.47
N LEU A 187 -1.20 5.12 6.54
CA LEU A 187 -0.02 4.42 7.04
C LEU A 187 0.53 3.43 6.00
N SER A 188 -0.35 2.64 5.37
CA SER A 188 0.02 1.72 4.29
C SER A 188 0.60 2.45 3.08
N GLN A 189 0.06 3.64 2.71
CA GLN A 189 0.60 4.44 1.62
C GLN A 189 2.01 4.94 1.92
N LEU A 190 2.24 5.44 3.14
CA LEU A 190 3.57 5.86 3.58
C LEU A 190 4.57 4.70 3.56
N HIS A 191 4.13 3.50 3.97
CA HIS A 191 4.95 2.30 3.92
C HIS A 191 5.33 1.92 2.48
N GLN A 192 4.37 1.94 1.56
CA GLN A 192 4.62 1.69 0.12
C GLN A 192 5.60 2.71 -0.47
N LEU A 193 5.41 4.02 -0.17
CA LEU A 193 6.31 5.09 -0.60
C LEU A 193 7.72 4.88 -0.05
N ARG A 194 7.85 4.59 1.24
CA ARG A 194 9.15 4.27 1.86
C ARG A 194 9.82 3.10 1.16
N GLY A 195 9.07 2.09 0.78
CA GLY A 195 9.56 0.91 0.06
C GLY A 195 10.08 1.18 -1.35
N ARG A 196 9.91 2.40 -1.88
CA ARG A 196 10.44 2.79 -3.22
C ARG A 196 11.91 3.13 -3.23
N VAL A 197 12.53 3.30 -2.06
CA VAL A 197 13.96 3.52 -1.91
C VAL A 197 14.65 2.34 -1.23
N GLY A 198 15.97 2.32 -1.26
CA GLY A 198 16.78 1.27 -0.61
C GLY A 198 16.69 -0.08 -1.33
N ARG A 199 16.59 -0.06 -2.64
CA ARG A 199 16.61 -1.27 -3.48
C ARG A 199 18.01 -1.63 -3.99
N GLY A 200 18.97 -0.76 -3.75
CA GLY A 200 20.39 -1.01 -3.99
C GLY A 200 21.13 -1.41 -2.71
N GLU A 201 22.46 -1.41 -2.79
CA GLU A 201 23.36 -1.79 -1.69
C GLU A 201 23.62 -0.68 -0.67
N LYS A 202 23.26 0.57 -1.00
CA LYS A 202 23.47 1.74 -0.13
C LYS A 202 22.39 1.86 0.93
N GLU A 203 22.72 2.51 2.04
CA GLU A 203 21.72 2.92 3.04
C GLU A 203 20.69 3.86 2.43
N ALA A 204 19.45 3.74 2.88
CA ALA A 204 18.36 4.58 2.40
C ALA A 204 17.71 5.37 3.54
N THR A 205 17.20 6.54 3.20
CA THR A 205 16.58 7.46 4.13
C THR A 205 15.20 7.87 3.66
N CYS A 206 14.23 7.80 4.57
CA CYS A 206 12.88 8.32 4.38
C CYS A 206 12.69 9.53 5.31
N ILE A 207 12.32 10.69 4.77
CA ILE A 207 12.05 11.91 5.52
C ILE A 207 10.56 12.23 5.40
N LEU A 208 9.86 12.18 6.52
CA LEU A 208 8.45 12.52 6.65
C LEU A 208 8.34 13.98 7.08
N MET A 209 7.95 14.86 6.18
CA MET A 209 7.71 16.28 6.49
C MET A 209 6.26 16.51 6.84
N PHE A 210 6.01 17.36 7.84
CA PHE A 210 4.66 17.68 8.31
C PHE A 210 4.58 19.08 8.88
N LYS A 211 3.35 19.63 8.91
CA LYS A 211 3.05 20.91 9.55
C LYS A 211 2.89 20.73 11.07
N SER A 212 3.05 21.82 11.81
CA SER A 212 2.66 21.87 13.25
C SER A 212 1.17 21.49 13.41
N ASN A 213 0.78 21.04 14.59
CA ASN A 213 -0.61 20.68 14.94
C ASN A 213 -1.13 19.41 14.24
N LEU A 214 -0.40 18.31 14.43
CA LEU A 214 -0.86 16.99 14.00
C LEU A 214 -1.99 16.47 14.90
N SER A 215 -2.99 15.82 14.30
CA SER A 215 -3.94 14.99 15.04
C SER A 215 -3.23 13.80 15.69
N GLU A 216 -3.82 13.24 16.75
CA GLU A 216 -3.26 12.08 17.44
C GLU A 216 -3.03 10.89 16.51
N ASN A 217 -3.98 10.61 15.60
CA ASN A 217 -3.83 9.55 14.60
C ASN A 217 -2.69 9.82 13.61
N ALA A 218 -2.44 11.09 13.25
CA ALA A 218 -1.33 11.44 12.38
C ALA A 218 0.03 11.27 13.10
N LYS A 219 0.11 11.64 14.37
CA LYS A 219 1.29 11.40 15.23
C LYS A 219 1.57 9.91 15.34
N LYS A 220 0.56 9.09 15.65
CA LYS A 220 0.68 7.62 15.74
C LYS A 220 1.24 7.04 14.44
N ARG A 221 0.67 7.37 13.28
CA ARG A 221 1.15 6.89 11.96
C ARG A 221 2.61 7.22 11.70
N ILE A 222 3.03 8.47 11.97
CA ILE A 222 4.42 8.90 11.79
C ILE A 222 5.35 8.15 12.74
N ASN A 223 4.97 7.95 13.99
CA ASN A 223 5.80 7.25 14.98
C ASN A 223 5.96 5.76 14.63
N ILE A 224 4.89 5.07 14.26
CA ILE A 224 4.95 3.67 13.82
C ILE A 224 5.96 3.49 12.69
N LEU A 225 5.95 4.36 11.68
CA LEU A 225 6.90 4.29 10.57
C LEU A 225 8.35 4.55 10.97
N LYS A 226 8.59 5.33 12.03
CA LYS A 226 9.94 5.54 12.57
C LYS A 226 10.44 4.33 13.36
N GLU A 227 9.56 3.67 14.07
CA GLU A 227 9.89 2.58 15.00
C GLU A 227 10.07 1.24 14.29
N THR A 228 9.32 0.99 13.21
CA THR A 228 9.37 -0.31 12.54
C THR A 228 9.52 -0.22 11.01
N ASN A 229 10.23 -1.21 10.46
CA ASN A 229 10.29 -1.50 9.03
C ASN A 229 9.50 -2.78 8.67
N ASP A 230 8.81 -3.39 9.63
CA ASP A 230 8.00 -4.58 9.41
C ASP A 230 6.63 -4.19 8.85
N GLY A 231 6.34 -4.66 7.62
CA GLY A 231 5.08 -4.39 6.94
C GLY A 231 3.87 -5.02 7.63
N PHE A 232 4.04 -6.16 8.32
CA PHE A 232 2.94 -6.82 9.04
C PHE A 232 2.52 -5.99 10.24
N VAL A 233 3.48 -5.54 11.06
CA VAL A 233 3.21 -4.64 12.19
C VAL A 233 2.54 -3.35 11.70
N ILE A 234 3.02 -2.77 10.61
CA ILE A 234 2.44 -1.56 10.02
C ILE A 234 1.01 -1.78 9.57
N SER A 235 0.71 -2.93 8.98
CA SER A 235 -0.64 -3.27 8.53
C SER A 235 -1.61 -3.47 9.69
N GLU A 236 -1.18 -4.14 10.75
CA GLU A 236 -1.97 -4.32 11.96
C GLU A 236 -2.28 -2.97 12.63
N GLU A 237 -1.30 -2.11 12.73
CA GLU A 237 -1.48 -0.77 13.31
C GLU A 237 -2.36 0.14 12.41
N ASP A 238 -2.25 0.05 11.08
CA ASP A 238 -3.15 0.75 10.15
C ASP A 238 -4.60 0.29 10.34
N MET A 239 -4.82 -1.00 10.55
CA MET A 239 -6.13 -1.57 10.86
C MET A 239 -6.70 -1.03 12.17
N LYS A 240 -5.88 -0.95 13.23
CA LYS A 240 -6.31 -0.38 14.52
C LYS A 240 -6.66 1.10 14.41
N ILE A 241 -5.90 1.88 13.62
CA ILE A 241 -6.14 3.31 13.45
C ILE A 241 -7.40 3.61 12.61
N ARG A 242 -7.64 2.83 11.54
CA ARG A 242 -8.78 3.04 10.64
C ARG A 242 -10.06 2.40 11.14
N GLY A 243 -9.93 1.32 11.89
CA GLY A 243 -11.03 0.45 12.24
C GLY A 243 -11.37 -0.55 11.13
N PHE A 244 -11.86 -1.71 11.54
CA PHE A 244 -12.14 -2.85 10.67
C PHE A 244 -13.17 -2.54 9.58
N GLY A 245 -14.23 -1.83 9.92
CA GLY A 245 -15.32 -1.50 8.99
C GLY A 245 -14.92 -0.60 7.83
N ASP A 246 -13.94 0.29 8.02
CA ASP A 246 -13.45 1.18 6.97
C ASP A 246 -12.58 0.44 5.94
N ILE A 247 -11.83 -0.57 6.40
CA ILE A 247 -10.95 -1.37 5.53
C ILE A 247 -11.76 -2.27 4.61
N LEU A 248 -12.84 -2.84 5.11
CA LEU A 248 -13.73 -3.71 4.35
C LEU A 248 -14.68 -2.96 3.41
N GLY A 249 -14.70 -1.62 3.48
CA GLY A 249 -15.68 -0.84 2.74
C GLY A 249 -17.12 -1.04 3.25
N PHE A 250 -17.31 -1.58 4.45
CA PHE A 250 -18.63 -1.84 5.02
C PHE A 250 -19.48 -0.58 5.17
N LYS A 251 -18.85 0.58 5.33
CA LYS A 251 -19.57 1.86 5.32
C LYS A 251 -20.18 2.19 3.94
N GLN A 252 -19.55 1.71 2.86
CA GLN A 252 -20.03 1.94 1.49
C GLN A 252 -20.99 0.86 1.02
N SER A 253 -20.87 -0.38 1.53
CA SER A 253 -21.68 -1.53 1.09
C SER A 253 -22.89 -1.83 1.99
N GLY A 254 -23.06 -1.09 3.09
CA GLY A 254 -24.16 -1.32 4.02
C GLY A 254 -24.07 -2.64 4.83
N VAL A 255 -22.95 -3.35 4.73
CA VAL A 255 -22.71 -4.59 5.47
C VAL A 255 -22.54 -4.29 6.96
N LYS A 256 -23.40 -4.87 7.79
CA LYS A 256 -23.37 -4.68 9.24
C LYS A 256 -22.16 -5.36 9.88
N ASN A 257 -21.65 -4.79 10.98
CA ASN A 257 -20.59 -5.37 11.81
C ASN A 257 -20.92 -6.82 12.23
N PHE A 258 -19.90 -7.61 12.55
CA PHE A 258 -20.09 -8.90 13.19
C PHE A 258 -20.98 -8.76 14.42
N LYS A 259 -21.91 -9.70 14.60
CA LYS A 259 -22.90 -9.61 15.70
C LYS A 259 -22.29 -9.90 17.06
N LEU A 260 -21.31 -10.76 17.15
CA LEU A 260 -20.79 -11.33 18.41
C LEU A 260 -19.35 -10.99 18.72
N ALA A 261 -18.52 -10.71 17.72
CA ALA A 261 -17.10 -10.51 17.92
C ALA A 261 -16.56 -9.35 17.06
N ASP A 262 -15.62 -8.61 17.61
CA ASP A 262 -14.83 -7.62 16.90
C ASP A 262 -13.53 -8.30 16.43
N PRO A 263 -13.22 -8.32 15.14
CA PRO A 263 -12.03 -9.00 14.62
C PRO A 263 -10.70 -8.46 15.15
N ILE A 264 -10.67 -7.21 15.63
CA ILE A 264 -9.47 -6.61 16.22
C ILE A 264 -9.32 -7.01 17.69
N GLN A 265 -10.44 -6.90 18.44
CA GLN A 265 -10.42 -7.14 19.88
C GLN A 265 -10.46 -8.64 20.23
N ASN A 266 -11.05 -9.45 19.37
CA ASN A 266 -11.30 -10.87 19.58
C ASN A 266 -10.59 -11.73 18.51
N SER A 267 -9.37 -11.36 18.13
CA SER A 267 -8.60 -12.08 17.09
C SER A 267 -8.36 -13.54 17.44
N ASP A 268 -8.24 -13.87 18.73
CA ASP A 268 -8.10 -15.22 19.27
C ASP A 268 -9.34 -16.10 18.98
N LEU A 269 -10.55 -15.52 19.04
CA LEU A 269 -11.78 -16.23 18.69
C LEU A 269 -11.85 -16.59 17.19
N PHE A 270 -11.35 -15.72 16.32
CA PHE A 270 -11.29 -16.02 14.89
C PHE A 270 -10.28 -17.12 14.59
N GLU A 271 -9.12 -17.14 15.27
CA GLU A 271 -8.15 -18.25 15.14
C GLU A 271 -8.72 -19.57 15.66
N LEU A 272 -9.48 -19.55 16.76
CA LEU A 272 -10.16 -20.72 17.28
C LEU A 272 -11.21 -21.25 16.29
N ALA A 273 -12.02 -20.34 15.73
CA ALA A 273 -13.04 -20.70 14.75
C ALA A 273 -12.42 -21.35 13.50
N GLU A 274 -11.30 -20.82 12.99
CA GLU A 274 -10.58 -21.43 11.85
C GLU A 274 -10.13 -22.86 12.18
N LYS A 275 -9.52 -23.07 13.35
CA LYS A 275 -9.08 -24.39 13.78
C LYS A 275 -10.25 -25.38 13.87
N GLU A 276 -11.39 -24.95 14.40
CA GLU A 276 -12.58 -25.79 14.52
C GLU A 276 -13.18 -26.11 13.14
N ILE A 277 -13.25 -25.15 12.23
CA ILE A 277 -13.72 -25.40 10.86
C ILE A 277 -12.84 -26.45 10.18
N LYS A 278 -11.50 -26.28 10.23
CA LYS A 278 -10.57 -27.24 9.67
C LYS A 278 -10.69 -28.64 10.30
N ARG A 279 -10.94 -28.71 11.61
CA ARG A 279 -11.20 -29.98 12.29
C ARG A 279 -12.46 -30.68 11.76
N ILE A 280 -13.56 -29.92 11.65
CA ILE A 280 -14.85 -30.41 11.13
C ILE A 280 -14.71 -30.92 9.69
N GLU A 281 -13.95 -30.22 8.85
CA GLU A 281 -13.66 -30.63 7.47
C GLU A 281 -12.83 -31.91 7.40
N LEU A 282 -11.77 -32.01 8.19
CA LEU A 282 -10.88 -33.20 8.24
C LEU A 282 -11.58 -34.44 8.78
N GLU A 283 -12.45 -34.29 9.76
CA GLU A 283 -13.19 -35.36 10.36
C GLU A 283 -14.45 -35.74 9.56
N ASN A 284 -14.72 -35.08 8.42
CA ASN A 284 -15.91 -35.26 7.59
C ASN A 284 -17.20 -35.23 8.43
N GLU A 285 -17.25 -34.35 9.43
CA GLU A 285 -18.41 -34.24 10.30
C GLU A 285 -19.66 -33.85 9.54
N ASN A 286 -20.80 -34.42 9.93
CA ASN A 286 -22.06 -34.10 9.31
C ASN A 286 -22.48 -32.66 9.61
N LEU A 287 -22.36 -31.78 8.61
CA LEU A 287 -22.70 -30.36 8.70
C LEU A 287 -24.17 -30.10 9.05
N SER A 288 -25.05 -31.12 8.97
CA SER A 288 -26.48 -30.96 9.29
C SER A 288 -26.71 -30.55 10.75
N LYS A 289 -25.83 -30.92 11.67
CA LYS A 289 -25.89 -30.52 13.09
C LYS A 289 -25.70 -29.02 13.29
N PHE A 290 -25.02 -28.34 12.35
CA PHE A 290 -24.77 -26.90 12.39
C PHE A 290 -25.86 -26.06 11.64
N LYS A 291 -26.83 -26.71 10.98
CA LYS A 291 -27.91 -26.00 10.25
C LYS A 291 -28.62 -24.94 11.07
N PRO A 292 -28.95 -25.13 12.36
CA PRO A 292 -29.59 -24.09 13.16
C PRO A 292 -28.70 -22.85 13.34
N LEU A 293 -27.39 -23.06 13.54
CA LEU A 293 -26.40 -22.00 13.67
C LEU A 293 -26.24 -21.24 12.35
N ILE A 294 -26.08 -21.97 11.26
CA ILE A 294 -25.98 -21.39 9.90
C ILE A 294 -27.23 -20.56 9.61
N LYS A 295 -28.42 -21.08 9.85
CA LYS A 295 -29.68 -20.36 9.63
C LYS A 295 -29.80 -19.11 10.48
N LEU A 296 -29.30 -19.11 11.73
CA LEU A 296 -29.34 -17.95 12.62
C LEU A 296 -28.42 -16.82 12.14
N TYR A 297 -27.31 -17.17 11.50
CA TYR A 297 -26.27 -16.22 11.07
C TYR A 297 -26.14 -16.15 9.55
N ASP A 298 -26.97 -16.88 8.79
CA ASP A 298 -26.89 -16.99 7.34
C ASP A 298 -26.97 -15.61 6.68
N ARG A 299 -25.93 -15.29 5.96
CA ARG A 299 -25.75 -14.10 5.13
C ARG A 299 -25.11 -14.49 3.80
N ALA A 300 -25.43 -15.69 3.30
CA ALA A 300 -24.90 -16.22 2.06
C ALA A 300 -25.04 -15.24 0.88
N ASP A 301 -26.11 -14.43 0.89
CA ASP A 301 -26.37 -13.41 -0.14
C ASP A 301 -25.31 -12.30 -0.17
N ILE A 302 -24.59 -12.09 0.95
CA ILE A 302 -23.58 -11.02 1.06
C ILE A 302 -22.19 -11.53 0.65
N ILE A 303 -21.90 -12.81 0.87
CA ILE A 303 -20.58 -13.41 0.57
C ILE A 303 -20.40 -13.55 -0.95
N ASN A 304 -21.45 -13.87 -1.67
CA ASN A 304 -21.43 -14.01 -3.13
C ASN A 304 -21.20 -12.67 -3.88
N ASP A 305 -21.42 -11.52 -3.22
CA ASP A 305 -21.14 -10.21 -3.81
C ASP A 305 -19.73 -9.68 -3.54
N ILE A 306 -18.97 -10.36 -2.65
CA ILE A 306 -17.61 -9.93 -2.22
C ILE A 306 -16.51 -10.85 -2.76
N ALA A 307 -16.84 -12.08 -3.14
CA ALA A 307 -15.93 -13.07 -3.69
C ALA A 307 -15.51 -12.80 -5.15
#